data_ab44dfb1235d8cbe6b4e90444623c009
#
_entry.id   ab44dfb1235d8cbe6b4e90444623c009
#
_cell.length_a   1.000
_cell.length_b   1.000
_cell.length_c   1.000
_cell.angle_alpha   90.00
_cell.angle_beta   90.00
_cell.angle_gamma   90.00
#
_symmetry.space_group_name_H-M   'P 1'
#
loop_
_entity.id
_entity.type
_entity.pdbx_description
1 polymer ?
#
loop_
_entity_poly.entity_id
_entity_poly.type
_entity_poly.pdbx_seq_one_letter_code
_entity_poly.pdbx_strand_id
1 'polypeptide(L)'
;MAGINLFGFQIVRGKPTEDLQPAVTAPTTDDGAVTIASGGYFGTYLDLDSSFKTENDLITRYREMAMQPELESAIDDIVNEAIIHDEKGKSITIILDDLDQPDNIKDMIRAEFYEILRLLDFSNNGNDLFRRWYIDGRLYYQVLIDEKQPKIGIRELIYLDPRKVKKVRILDKKKDPRTGIEVITGSRDFYIYNEKATQTGQTFVSSPSDAGVKIAADAVVNVNSGLMDPKRSMVLSYLHKAIKPLNQLRMVEDAIVIYRISRAPERRVFYIDVGNMPKIKSEQYLRDIMTKFRNKVVYDSATGEVKDDRKFMSMMEDFWIPRRGEGKSTEITTLPAGQNLGELSDVRYFEQKLYKSLNVPVSRLESQTGFSLGRATEITRDELKFMKFIDRLRAKFTLMFDELMERQLALKGICSVDEWNELKEKIHYDFLKDNNFAELKNTELLASRLQIMTQIDPYVGTYFSKSWIRRHVLNMNEEETQEVLQQIEQEKSEQPEIAENESNLSNVTPISSTESAPQNNDINSVFKLQLAK
;
A
#
# COMPACT_ATOMS: atom_id res chain seq x y z
N MET A 1 -40.55 11.40 17.01
CA MET A 1 -41.21 11.43 15.69
C MET A 1 -41.53 10.00 15.33
N ALA A 2 -42.74 9.71 14.96
CA ALA A 2 -43.21 8.35 14.76
C ALA A 2 -42.56 7.72 13.52
N GLY A 3 -41.74 6.70 13.74
CA GLY A 3 -41.29 5.81 12.68
C GLY A 3 -42.48 4.96 12.22
N ILE A 4 -42.67 4.81 10.92
CA ILE A 4 -43.69 3.94 10.35
C ILE A 4 -43.17 2.50 10.45
N ASN A 5 -43.74 1.72 11.37
CA ASN A 5 -43.48 0.29 11.45
C ASN A 5 -44.27 -0.41 10.32
N LEU A 6 -43.59 -0.78 9.27
CA LEU A 6 -44.16 -1.60 8.21
C LEU A 6 -43.52 -2.99 8.27
N PHE A 7 -44.29 -4.01 8.61
CA PHE A 7 -43.87 -5.44 8.66
C PHE A 7 -42.66 -5.75 9.56
N GLY A 8 -42.55 -5.09 10.72
CA GLY A 8 -41.45 -5.32 11.66
C GLY A 8 -40.19 -4.55 11.39
N PHE A 9 -40.17 -3.72 10.35
CA PHE A 9 -39.07 -2.78 10.07
C PHE A 9 -39.48 -1.37 10.44
N GLN A 10 -38.66 -0.72 11.25
CA GLN A 10 -38.76 0.71 11.51
C GLN A 10 -37.95 1.42 10.41
N ILE A 11 -38.64 1.92 9.38
CA ILE A 11 -37.99 2.78 8.38
C ILE A 11 -37.71 4.12 9.05
N VAL A 12 -36.54 4.25 9.63
CA VAL A 12 -36.04 5.52 10.16
C VAL A 12 -35.32 6.22 8.99
N ARG A 13 -35.83 7.39 8.59
CA ARG A 13 -35.14 8.26 7.65
C ARG A 13 -33.88 8.84 8.33
N GLY A 14 -32.75 8.18 8.13
CA GLY A 14 -31.45 8.52 8.73
C GLY A 14 -31.16 7.67 9.97
N LYS A 15 -29.85 7.42 10.23
CA LYS A 15 -29.44 6.79 11.49
C LYS A 15 -30.17 7.44 12.65
N PRO A 16 -30.73 6.65 13.59
CA PRO A 16 -31.32 7.22 14.80
C PRO A 16 -30.26 8.15 15.39
N THR A 17 -30.68 9.31 15.86
CA THR A 17 -29.84 10.21 16.62
C THR A 17 -29.23 9.36 17.73
N GLU A 18 -27.93 9.08 17.68
CA GLU A 18 -27.28 8.47 18.83
C GLU A 18 -27.54 9.42 20.00
N ASP A 19 -28.36 8.97 20.96
CA ASP A 19 -28.55 9.65 22.22
C ASP A 19 -27.23 9.61 22.97
N LEU A 20 -26.30 10.45 22.55
CA LEU A 20 -25.03 10.62 23.23
C LEU A 20 -25.30 11.06 24.65
N GLN A 21 -24.66 10.44 25.61
CA GLN A 21 -24.65 10.96 26.97
C GLN A 21 -24.17 12.42 26.89
N PRO A 22 -24.86 13.35 27.61
CA PRO A 22 -24.55 14.78 27.52
C PRO A 22 -23.07 15.02 27.76
N ALA A 23 -22.34 15.40 26.72
CA ALA A 23 -20.90 15.63 26.75
C ALA A 23 -20.58 17.09 26.40
N VAL A 24 -19.56 17.64 27.04
CA VAL A 24 -19.07 18.99 26.75
C VAL A 24 -18.19 19.01 25.50
N THR A 25 -17.54 17.89 25.21
CA THR A 25 -16.64 17.75 24.04
C THR A 25 -17.30 16.96 22.93
N ALA A 26 -17.05 17.37 21.70
CA ALA A 26 -17.49 16.63 20.51
C ALA A 26 -16.89 15.22 20.49
N PRO A 27 -17.63 14.19 20.03
CA PRO A 27 -17.08 12.86 19.87
C PRO A 27 -15.86 12.91 18.95
N THR A 28 -14.75 12.40 19.43
CA THR A 28 -13.50 12.28 18.66
C THR A 28 -13.60 11.06 17.74
N THR A 29 -14.23 11.21 16.60
CA THR A 29 -14.24 10.20 15.57
C THR A 29 -13.20 10.56 14.52
N ASP A 30 -12.23 9.64 14.31
CA ASP A 30 -11.15 9.81 13.32
C ASP A 30 -11.66 9.48 11.89
N ASP A 31 -12.78 10.08 11.49
CA ASP A 31 -13.47 9.81 10.23
C ASP A 31 -13.39 10.97 9.21
N GLY A 32 -12.69 12.05 9.56
CA GLY A 32 -12.51 13.22 8.69
C GLY A 32 -13.80 14.03 8.46
N ALA A 33 -14.84 13.82 9.28
CA ALA A 33 -16.05 14.60 9.20
C ALA A 33 -15.81 16.06 9.64
N VAL A 34 -16.28 17.02 8.85
CA VAL A 34 -16.30 18.42 9.27
C VAL A 34 -17.44 18.63 10.25
N THR A 35 -17.10 19.02 11.47
CA THR A 35 -18.07 19.21 12.53
C THR A 35 -18.64 20.62 12.49
N ILE A 36 -19.97 20.74 12.41
CA ILE A 36 -20.71 22.00 12.40
C ILE A 36 -21.55 22.08 13.68
N ALA A 37 -21.41 23.18 14.43
CA ALA A 37 -22.30 23.44 15.56
C ALA A 37 -23.65 23.99 15.06
N SER A 38 -24.74 23.38 15.50
CA SER A 38 -26.10 23.87 15.23
C SER A 38 -26.29 25.27 15.81
N GLY A 39 -26.36 26.30 14.97
CA GLY A 39 -26.61 27.69 15.42
C GLY A 39 -25.89 28.80 14.65
N GLY A 40 -24.92 28.48 13.81
CA GLY A 40 -24.14 29.48 13.08
C GLY A 40 -24.31 29.39 11.56
N TYR A 41 -25.24 30.17 11.00
CA TYR A 41 -25.57 30.12 9.57
C TYR A 41 -24.49 30.75 8.66
N PHE A 42 -23.65 31.64 9.14
CA PHE A 42 -22.71 32.42 8.31
C PHE A 42 -21.22 32.12 8.48
N GLY A 43 -20.75 31.60 9.62
CA GLY A 43 -19.34 31.32 9.86
C GLY A 43 -18.87 29.94 9.39
N THR A 44 -19.82 29.02 9.28
CA THR A 44 -19.53 27.58 9.07
C THR A 44 -19.24 27.22 7.62
N TYR A 45 -19.80 27.97 6.66
CA TYR A 45 -19.58 27.72 5.23
C TYR A 45 -18.17 28.09 4.76
N LEU A 46 -17.58 29.14 5.34
CA LEU A 46 -16.21 29.56 5.00
C LEU A 46 -15.16 28.56 5.47
N ASP A 47 -15.35 27.98 6.66
CA ASP A 47 -14.44 26.94 7.17
C ASP A 47 -14.58 25.62 6.40
N LEU A 48 -15.78 25.29 5.94
CA LEU A 48 -16.03 24.13 5.11
C LEU A 48 -15.32 24.25 3.76
N ASP A 49 -15.43 25.40 3.10
CA ASP A 49 -14.79 25.66 1.81
C ASP A 49 -13.27 25.59 1.89
N SER A 50 -12.66 26.20 2.90
CA SER A 50 -11.21 26.19 3.06
C SER A 50 -10.67 24.77 3.33
N SER A 51 -11.36 24.02 4.19
CA SER A 51 -11.02 22.63 4.51
C SER A 51 -11.16 21.73 3.28
N PHE A 52 -12.22 21.91 2.50
CA PHE A 52 -12.49 21.13 1.30
C PHE A 52 -11.46 21.40 0.19
N LYS A 53 -11.13 22.67 -0.05
CA LYS A 53 -10.11 23.05 -1.03
C LYS A 53 -8.75 22.44 -0.68
N THR A 54 -8.36 22.50 0.58
CA THR A 54 -7.09 21.91 1.03
C THR A 54 -7.05 20.40 0.86
N GLU A 55 -8.17 19.70 1.13
CA GLU A 55 -8.25 18.24 0.93
C GLU A 55 -8.18 17.87 -0.55
N ASN A 56 -8.91 18.59 -1.42
CA ASN A 56 -8.88 18.36 -2.86
C ASN A 56 -7.51 18.59 -3.46
N ASP A 57 -6.83 19.65 -3.03
CA ASP A 57 -5.45 19.95 -3.46
C ASP A 57 -4.49 18.83 -3.03
N LEU A 58 -4.66 18.28 -1.81
CA LEU A 58 -3.86 17.16 -1.33
C LEU A 58 -4.12 15.88 -2.13
N ILE A 59 -5.38 15.52 -2.38
CA ILE A 59 -5.73 14.33 -3.16
C ILE A 59 -5.18 14.43 -4.58
N THR A 60 -5.34 15.60 -5.22
CA THR A 60 -4.79 15.85 -6.55
C THR A 60 -3.28 15.67 -6.56
N ARG A 61 -2.60 16.22 -5.56
CA ARG A 61 -1.15 16.08 -5.41
C ARG A 61 -0.73 14.62 -5.19
N TYR A 62 -1.46 13.83 -4.38
CA TYR A 62 -1.16 12.42 -4.20
C TYR A 62 -1.28 11.63 -5.51
N ARG A 63 -2.32 11.92 -6.32
CA ARG A 63 -2.52 11.29 -7.63
C ARG A 63 -1.41 11.67 -8.63
N GLU A 64 -1.00 12.94 -8.65
CA GLU A 64 0.13 13.41 -9.48
C GLU A 64 1.46 12.74 -9.06
N MET A 65 1.68 12.61 -7.77
CA MET A 65 2.86 11.92 -7.25
C MET A 65 2.87 10.44 -7.60
N ALA A 66 1.71 9.77 -7.53
CA ALA A 66 1.57 8.34 -7.84
C ALA A 66 1.87 7.98 -9.30
N MET A 67 1.93 8.98 -10.20
CA MET A 67 2.35 8.81 -11.60
C MET A 67 3.87 8.89 -11.79
N GLN A 68 4.64 9.17 -10.73
CA GLN A 68 6.10 9.20 -10.83
C GLN A 68 6.64 7.77 -10.81
N PRO A 69 7.56 7.39 -11.73
CA PRO A 69 8.00 6.01 -11.91
C PRO A 69 8.49 5.33 -10.63
N GLU A 70 9.30 6.04 -9.82
CA GLU A 70 9.88 5.49 -8.58
C GLU A 70 8.81 5.23 -7.54
N LEU A 71 7.81 6.12 -7.46
CA LEU A 71 6.70 5.97 -6.53
C LEU A 71 5.68 4.96 -7.04
N GLU A 72 5.43 4.91 -8.34
CA GLU A 72 4.52 3.95 -8.98
C GLU A 72 4.98 2.52 -8.74
N SER A 73 6.28 2.24 -8.98
CA SER A 73 6.87 0.92 -8.69
C SER A 73 6.67 0.49 -7.23
N ALA A 74 6.90 1.40 -6.28
CA ALA A 74 6.69 1.12 -4.87
C ALA A 74 5.22 0.89 -4.50
N ILE A 75 4.29 1.60 -5.15
CA ILE A 75 2.85 1.39 -4.97
C ILE A 75 2.43 0.04 -5.55
N ASP A 76 2.93 -0.33 -6.72
CA ASP A 76 2.64 -1.60 -7.36
C ASP A 76 3.13 -2.79 -6.52
N ASP A 77 4.31 -2.69 -5.91
CA ASP A 77 4.79 -3.68 -4.94
C ASP A 77 3.82 -3.86 -3.76
N ILE A 78 3.31 -2.76 -3.22
CA ILE A 78 2.35 -2.78 -2.10
C ILE A 78 1.00 -3.38 -2.53
N VAL A 79 0.49 -2.99 -3.70
CA VAL A 79 -0.81 -3.44 -4.21
C VAL A 79 -0.78 -4.92 -4.58
N ASN A 80 0.27 -5.35 -5.28
CA ASN A 80 0.46 -6.74 -5.68
C ASN A 80 0.59 -7.66 -4.47
N GLU A 81 1.26 -7.21 -3.41
CA GLU A 81 1.35 -7.98 -2.17
C GLU A 81 0.03 -7.96 -1.39
N ALA A 82 -0.73 -6.84 -1.43
CA ALA A 82 -1.96 -6.70 -0.67
C ALA A 82 -3.10 -7.54 -1.26
N ILE A 83 -3.24 -7.58 -2.58
CA ILE A 83 -4.33 -8.26 -3.29
C ILE A 83 -3.73 -9.28 -4.26
N ILE A 84 -3.71 -10.52 -3.86
CA ILE A 84 -3.25 -11.66 -4.65
C ILE A 84 -4.48 -12.41 -5.16
N HIS A 85 -4.48 -12.82 -6.40
CA HIS A 85 -5.53 -13.61 -7.03
C HIS A 85 -5.08 -15.06 -7.18
N ASP A 86 -5.96 -16.01 -6.84
CA ASP A 86 -5.78 -17.43 -7.16
C ASP A 86 -6.05 -17.66 -8.68
N GLU A 87 -5.65 -18.82 -9.19
CA GLU A 87 -5.95 -19.28 -10.55
C GLU A 87 -7.45 -19.22 -10.90
N LYS A 88 -8.32 -19.28 -9.89
CA LYS A 88 -9.79 -19.17 -10.00
C LYS A 88 -10.32 -17.74 -9.84
N GLY A 89 -9.44 -16.73 -9.71
CA GLY A 89 -9.81 -15.33 -9.51
C GLY A 89 -10.33 -15.00 -8.10
N LYS A 90 -10.19 -15.91 -7.13
CA LYS A 90 -10.53 -15.62 -5.73
C LYS A 90 -9.36 -14.94 -5.04
N SER A 91 -9.62 -13.83 -4.36
CA SER A 91 -8.62 -13.06 -3.62
C SER A 91 -8.86 -13.04 -2.13
N ILE A 92 -10.12 -13.19 -1.71
CA ILE A 92 -10.56 -13.07 -0.33
C ILE A 92 -11.57 -14.15 -0.01
N THR A 93 -11.46 -14.71 1.19
CA THR A 93 -12.44 -15.63 1.77
C THR A 93 -12.91 -15.09 3.13
N ILE A 94 -14.15 -15.40 3.49
CA ILE A 94 -14.71 -15.07 4.79
C ILE A 94 -14.61 -16.28 5.72
N ILE A 95 -14.06 -16.08 6.91
CA ILE A 95 -13.94 -17.09 7.97
C ILE A 95 -15.02 -16.79 9.01
N LEU A 96 -15.85 -17.80 9.27
CA LEU A 96 -17.01 -17.73 10.18
C LEU A 96 -16.93 -18.79 11.28
N ASP A 97 -15.75 -19.33 11.54
CA ASP A 97 -15.55 -20.44 12.49
C ASP A 97 -15.86 -20.02 13.93
N ASP A 98 -15.49 -18.80 14.29
CA ASP A 98 -15.73 -18.23 15.63
C ASP A 98 -17.18 -17.79 15.87
N LEU A 99 -18.06 -17.98 14.87
CA LEU A 99 -19.45 -17.56 14.96
C LEU A 99 -20.30 -18.65 15.60
N ASP A 100 -21.01 -18.36 16.70
CA ASP A 100 -21.89 -19.29 17.42
C ASP A 100 -23.28 -19.49 16.75
N GLN A 101 -23.36 -19.24 15.43
CA GLN A 101 -24.61 -19.33 14.67
C GLN A 101 -24.74 -20.68 13.96
N PRO A 102 -25.98 -21.18 13.68
CA PRO A 102 -26.21 -22.37 12.89
C PRO A 102 -25.57 -22.27 11.49
N ASP A 103 -25.11 -23.39 10.94
CA ASP A 103 -24.45 -23.47 9.64
C ASP A 103 -25.27 -22.84 8.50
N ASN A 104 -26.59 -22.97 8.54
CA ASN A 104 -27.47 -22.33 7.56
C ASN A 104 -27.31 -20.79 7.52
N ILE A 105 -27.16 -20.16 8.69
CA ILE A 105 -26.94 -18.68 8.77
C ILE A 105 -25.53 -18.34 8.29
N LYS A 106 -24.54 -19.16 8.64
CA LYS A 106 -23.15 -18.97 8.14
C LYS A 106 -23.10 -19.06 6.62
N ASP A 107 -23.80 -20.01 6.01
CA ASP A 107 -23.85 -20.15 4.56
C ASP A 107 -24.57 -18.98 3.89
N MET A 108 -25.63 -18.45 4.52
CA MET A 108 -26.27 -17.22 4.01
C MET A 108 -25.32 -16.02 4.07
N ILE A 109 -24.63 -15.81 5.19
CA ILE A 109 -23.63 -14.72 5.32
C ILE A 109 -22.54 -14.88 4.28
N ARG A 110 -22.05 -16.10 4.07
CA ARG A 110 -21.02 -16.40 3.04
C ARG A 110 -21.51 -16.10 1.63
N ALA A 111 -22.75 -16.46 1.31
CA ALA A 111 -23.34 -16.18 0.01
C ALA A 111 -23.49 -14.68 -0.25
N GLU A 112 -23.93 -13.92 0.78
CA GLU A 112 -24.06 -12.46 0.67
C GLU A 112 -22.70 -11.76 0.53
N PHE A 113 -21.67 -12.26 1.17
CA PHE A 113 -20.31 -11.75 0.99
C PHE A 113 -19.81 -11.93 -0.44
N TYR A 114 -20.03 -13.10 -1.04
CA TYR A 114 -19.67 -13.33 -2.44
C TYR A 114 -20.48 -12.46 -3.41
N GLU A 115 -21.75 -12.17 -3.07
CA GLU A 115 -22.56 -11.23 -3.85
C GLU A 115 -21.99 -9.80 -3.79
N ILE A 116 -21.51 -9.35 -2.63
CA ILE A 116 -20.83 -8.06 -2.49
C ILE A 116 -19.54 -8.03 -3.31
N LEU A 117 -18.73 -9.09 -3.28
CA LEU A 117 -17.53 -9.17 -4.12
C LEU A 117 -17.86 -9.12 -5.61
N ARG A 118 -18.98 -9.73 -6.02
CA ARG A 118 -19.48 -9.67 -7.40
C ARG A 118 -19.93 -8.26 -7.78
N LEU A 119 -20.65 -7.56 -6.88
CA LEU A 119 -21.10 -6.18 -7.11
C LEU A 119 -19.92 -5.19 -7.24
N LEU A 120 -18.84 -5.45 -6.51
CA LEU A 120 -17.60 -4.67 -6.61
C LEU A 120 -16.75 -5.06 -7.83
N ASP A 121 -17.10 -6.17 -8.50
CA ASP A 121 -16.23 -6.82 -9.50
C ASP A 121 -14.79 -6.99 -8.98
N PHE A 122 -14.71 -7.50 -7.74
CA PHE A 122 -13.45 -7.51 -6.99
C PHE A 122 -12.39 -8.40 -7.63
N SER A 123 -12.80 -9.44 -8.34
CA SER A 123 -11.88 -10.34 -9.05
C SER A 123 -11.09 -9.63 -10.15
N ASN A 124 -11.70 -8.66 -10.83
CA ASN A 124 -11.04 -7.90 -11.90
C ASN A 124 -10.46 -6.57 -11.41
N ASN A 125 -11.17 -5.90 -10.51
CA ASN A 125 -10.87 -4.53 -10.12
C ASN A 125 -10.29 -4.41 -8.69
N GLY A 126 -10.06 -5.52 -7.98
CA GLY A 126 -9.61 -5.51 -6.58
C GLY A 126 -8.31 -4.74 -6.37
N ASN A 127 -7.35 -4.93 -7.27
CA ASN A 127 -6.07 -4.21 -7.25
C ASN A 127 -6.28 -2.69 -7.44
N ASP A 128 -7.12 -2.30 -8.41
CA ASP A 128 -7.43 -0.89 -8.66
C ASP A 128 -8.17 -0.23 -7.49
N LEU A 129 -9.09 -0.96 -6.85
CA LEU A 129 -9.81 -0.47 -5.68
C LEU A 129 -8.85 -0.21 -4.51
N PHE A 130 -7.98 -1.19 -4.24
CA PHE A 130 -6.97 -1.05 -3.19
C PHE A 130 -5.97 0.06 -3.51
N ARG A 131 -5.50 0.17 -4.78
CA ARG A 131 -4.62 1.24 -5.26
C ARG A 131 -5.25 2.62 -5.04
N ARG A 132 -6.52 2.81 -5.44
CA ARG A 132 -7.24 4.08 -5.23
C ARG A 132 -7.36 4.43 -3.76
N TRP A 133 -7.73 3.46 -2.92
CA TRP A 133 -7.80 3.68 -1.48
C TRP A 133 -6.45 4.03 -0.87
N TYR A 134 -5.38 3.38 -1.29
CA TYR A 134 -4.02 3.63 -0.82
C TYR A 134 -3.53 5.04 -1.20
N ILE A 135 -3.77 5.46 -2.46
CA ILE A 135 -3.36 6.75 -3.01
C ILE A 135 -4.18 7.89 -2.40
N ASP A 136 -5.52 7.79 -2.39
CA ASP A 136 -6.40 8.86 -1.93
C ASP A 136 -6.53 8.90 -0.39
N GLY A 137 -6.21 7.79 0.28
CA GLY A 137 -6.39 7.62 1.72
C GLY A 137 -7.84 7.45 2.14
N ARG A 138 -8.76 7.37 1.19
CA ARG A 138 -10.20 7.21 1.41
C ARG A 138 -10.89 6.65 0.18
N LEU A 139 -12.01 5.97 0.40
CA LEU A 139 -12.82 5.38 -0.65
C LEU A 139 -14.29 5.60 -0.33
N TYR A 140 -15.06 6.04 -1.30
CA TYR A 140 -16.49 6.28 -1.17
C TYR A 140 -17.26 5.51 -2.21
N TYR A 141 -18.29 4.79 -1.76
CA TYR A 141 -19.28 4.15 -2.63
C TYR A 141 -20.68 4.58 -2.25
N GLN A 142 -21.46 4.95 -3.24
CA GLN A 142 -22.90 5.13 -3.08
C GLN A 142 -23.56 3.78 -3.25
N VAL A 143 -24.41 3.42 -2.29
CA VAL A 143 -25.20 2.20 -2.29
C VAL A 143 -26.55 2.50 -2.92
N LEU A 144 -26.86 1.82 -4.03
CA LEU A 144 -28.16 1.91 -4.67
C LEU A 144 -29.00 0.69 -4.31
N ILE A 145 -30.23 0.96 -3.87
CA ILE A 145 -31.21 -0.07 -3.50
C ILE A 145 -32.50 0.15 -4.31
N ASP A 146 -33.26 -0.90 -4.51
CA ASP A 146 -34.61 -0.79 -5.09
C ASP A 146 -35.61 -0.37 -3.99
N GLU A 147 -36.13 0.87 -4.08
CA GLU A 147 -37.11 1.41 -3.13
C GLU A 147 -38.40 0.56 -3.05
N LYS A 148 -38.76 -0.12 -4.14
CA LYS A 148 -39.99 -0.96 -4.20
C LYS A 148 -39.78 -2.33 -3.56
N GLN A 149 -38.57 -2.86 -3.64
CA GLN A 149 -38.19 -4.20 -3.16
C GLN A 149 -36.87 -4.17 -2.40
N PRO A 150 -36.79 -3.53 -1.23
CA PRO A 150 -35.54 -3.37 -0.49
C PRO A 150 -34.95 -4.73 -0.04
N LYS A 151 -35.77 -5.77 0.06
CA LYS A 151 -35.33 -7.13 0.42
C LYS A 151 -34.44 -7.82 -0.63
N ILE A 152 -34.35 -7.29 -1.85
CA ILE A 152 -33.37 -7.78 -2.84
C ILE A 152 -31.94 -7.51 -2.37
N GLY A 153 -31.75 -6.48 -1.53
CA GLY A 153 -30.45 -6.04 -1.06
C GLY A 153 -29.87 -4.93 -1.92
N ILE A 154 -28.57 -4.81 -1.93
CA ILE A 154 -27.82 -3.83 -2.71
C ILE A 154 -27.91 -4.22 -4.18
N ARG A 155 -28.34 -3.27 -5.02
CA ARG A 155 -28.45 -3.49 -6.45
C ARG A 155 -27.16 -3.09 -7.20
N GLU A 156 -26.58 -1.98 -6.82
CA GLU A 156 -25.42 -1.41 -7.49
C GLU A 156 -24.58 -0.58 -6.53
N LEU A 157 -23.28 -0.55 -6.75
CA LEU A 157 -22.30 0.26 -6.02
C LEU A 157 -21.64 1.24 -6.98
N ILE A 158 -21.86 2.53 -6.76
CA ILE A 158 -21.28 3.59 -7.60
C ILE A 158 -20.12 4.23 -6.86
N TYR A 159 -18.92 4.18 -7.47
CA TYR A 159 -17.76 4.88 -6.95
C TYR A 159 -17.95 6.40 -7.00
N LEU A 160 -17.68 7.06 -5.89
CA LEU A 160 -17.69 8.50 -5.78
C LEU A 160 -16.25 9.03 -5.64
N ASP A 161 -15.87 9.98 -6.50
CA ASP A 161 -14.55 10.61 -6.39
C ASP A 161 -14.45 11.37 -5.05
N PRO A 162 -13.46 11.05 -4.20
CA PRO A 162 -13.26 11.72 -2.91
C PRO A 162 -13.14 13.24 -2.98
N ARG A 163 -12.75 13.78 -4.13
CA ARG A 163 -12.70 15.24 -4.36
C ARG A 163 -14.06 15.90 -4.50
N LYS A 164 -15.11 15.10 -4.73
CA LYS A 164 -16.48 15.55 -4.94
C LYS A 164 -17.38 15.32 -3.72
N VAL A 165 -16.89 14.60 -2.71
CA VAL A 165 -17.67 14.17 -1.54
C VAL A 165 -17.05 14.72 -0.27
N LYS A 166 -17.91 15.25 0.62
CA LYS A 166 -17.49 15.67 1.96
C LYS A 166 -18.44 15.14 3.02
N LYS A 167 -17.88 14.51 4.06
CA LYS A 167 -18.64 14.09 5.24
C LYS A 167 -18.83 15.28 6.18
N VAL A 168 -20.05 15.54 6.58
CA VAL A 168 -20.42 16.64 7.46
C VAL A 168 -21.18 16.10 8.65
N ARG A 169 -20.77 16.51 9.85
CA ARG A 169 -21.39 16.16 11.13
C ARG A 169 -22.02 17.40 11.76
N ILE A 170 -23.32 17.38 11.96
CA ILE A 170 -24.02 18.42 12.72
C ILE A 170 -24.14 17.97 14.17
N LEU A 171 -23.67 18.80 15.09
CA LEU A 171 -23.82 18.58 16.52
C LEU A 171 -25.05 19.34 17.01
N ASP A 172 -25.99 18.63 17.61
CA ASP A 172 -27.13 19.21 18.27
C ASP A 172 -26.72 19.61 19.71
N LYS A 173 -26.62 20.91 19.96
CA LYS A 173 -26.27 21.48 21.26
C LYS A 173 -27.51 21.92 22.00
N LYS A 174 -27.58 21.63 23.30
CA LYS A 174 -28.63 22.08 24.19
C LYS A 174 -28.00 22.78 25.41
N LYS A 175 -28.55 23.96 25.74
CA LYS A 175 -28.11 24.69 26.93
C LYS A 175 -28.70 24.02 28.18
N ASP A 176 -27.86 23.62 29.11
CA ASP A 176 -28.31 23.11 30.41
C ASP A 176 -28.93 24.26 31.21
N PRO A 177 -30.20 24.14 31.61
CA PRO A 177 -30.89 25.22 32.33
C PRO A 177 -30.30 25.51 33.73
N ARG A 178 -29.52 24.57 34.29
CA ARG A 178 -28.94 24.74 35.63
C ARG A 178 -27.57 25.41 35.61
N THR A 179 -26.73 25.01 34.62
CA THR A 179 -25.32 25.44 34.55
C THR A 179 -25.09 26.52 33.49
N GLY A 180 -26.05 26.72 32.55
CA GLY A 180 -25.89 27.60 31.42
C GLY A 180 -24.87 27.13 30.39
N ILE A 181 -24.27 25.96 30.56
CA ILE A 181 -23.27 25.36 29.69
C ILE A 181 -23.96 24.71 28.50
N GLU A 182 -23.39 24.87 27.29
CA GLU A 182 -23.83 24.17 26.10
C GLU A 182 -23.32 22.73 26.13
N VAL A 183 -24.23 21.78 26.12
CA VAL A 183 -23.96 20.35 26.13
C VAL A 183 -24.41 19.75 24.81
N ILE A 184 -23.60 18.86 24.25
CA ILE A 184 -23.91 18.13 23.02
C ILE A 184 -24.85 16.98 23.38
N THR A 185 -26.03 16.94 22.78
CA THR A 185 -27.06 15.93 23.04
C THR A 185 -27.24 14.93 21.89
N GLY A 186 -26.72 15.24 20.72
CA GLY A 186 -26.82 14.36 19.56
C GLY A 186 -25.89 14.79 18.42
N SER A 187 -25.63 13.87 17.51
CA SER A 187 -24.91 14.14 16.28
C SER A 187 -25.65 13.53 15.07
N ARG A 188 -25.61 14.22 13.95
CA ARG A 188 -26.19 13.74 12.68
C ARG A 188 -25.15 13.87 11.58
N ASP A 189 -24.84 12.74 10.93
CA ASP A 189 -23.89 12.67 9.82
C ASP A 189 -24.63 12.67 8.49
N PHE A 190 -24.05 13.32 7.49
CA PHE A 190 -24.50 13.27 6.11
C PHE A 190 -23.33 13.57 5.18
N TYR A 191 -23.50 13.24 3.91
CA TYR A 191 -22.51 13.57 2.88
C TYR A 191 -23.06 14.66 1.97
N ILE A 192 -22.16 15.53 1.51
CA ILE A 192 -22.45 16.52 0.48
C ILE A 192 -21.68 16.10 -0.77
N TYR A 193 -22.38 15.89 -1.87
CA TYR A 193 -21.81 15.61 -3.18
C TYR A 193 -21.93 16.83 -4.08
N ASN A 194 -20.81 17.28 -4.64
CA ASN A 194 -20.78 18.37 -5.61
C ASN A 194 -19.98 17.96 -6.84
N GLU A 195 -20.67 17.82 -7.96
CA GLU A 195 -20.08 17.41 -9.23
C GLU A 195 -19.04 18.40 -9.76
N LYS A 196 -19.22 19.69 -9.50
CA LYS A 196 -18.37 20.78 -10.00
C LYS A 196 -17.14 21.05 -9.12
N ALA A 197 -17.00 20.42 -7.97
CA ALA A 197 -15.94 20.68 -6.99
C ALA A 197 -14.51 20.44 -7.52
N THR A 198 -14.37 19.74 -8.64
CA THR A 198 -13.06 19.41 -9.25
C THR A 198 -12.54 20.52 -10.18
N GLN A 199 -13.35 21.52 -10.53
CA GLN A 199 -12.93 22.61 -11.41
C GLN A 199 -12.14 23.66 -10.65
N THR A 200 -10.91 23.92 -11.13
CA THR A 200 -9.98 24.88 -10.52
C THR A 200 -10.64 26.28 -10.40
N GLY A 201 -10.75 26.79 -9.19
CA GLY A 201 -11.22 28.14 -8.91
C GLY A 201 -12.70 28.27 -8.51
N GLN A 202 -13.46 27.16 -8.47
CA GLN A 202 -14.82 27.22 -7.93
C GLN A 202 -14.84 26.88 -6.44
N THR A 203 -15.45 27.74 -5.65
CA THR A 203 -15.75 27.53 -4.24
C THR A 203 -16.88 26.51 -4.11
N PHE A 204 -16.82 25.65 -3.09
CA PHE A 204 -17.81 24.59 -2.86
C PHE A 204 -19.24 25.14 -2.67
N VAL A 205 -19.36 26.40 -2.29
CA VAL A 205 -20.63 27.13 -2.07
C VAL A 205 -20.50 28.55 -2.58
N SER A 206 -20.52 28.74 -3.90
CA SER A 206 -20.59 30.11 -4.47
C SER A 206 -22.01 30.61 -4.67
N SER A 207 -23.02 29.76 -4.59
CA SER A 207 -24.44 30.10 -4.72
C SER A 207 -25.35 29.10 -4.01
N PRO A 208 -26.54 29.45 -3.56
CA PRO A 208 -27.53 28.50 -3.03
C PRO A 208 -27.90 27.38 -4.02
N SER A 209 -27.73 27.62 -5.32
CA SER A 209 -27.93 26.62 -6.40
C SER A 209 -26.75 25.66 -6.57
N ASP A 210 -25.56 25.97 -6.04
CA ASP A 210 -24.35 25.16 -6.12
C ASP A 210 -24.07 24.38 -4.81
N ALA A 211 -25.03 24.35 -3.88
CA ALA A 211 -24.87 23.77 -2.55
C ALA A 211 -24.65 22.24 -2.51
N GLY A 212 -24.54 21.61 -3.67
CA GLY A 212 -24.35 20.15 -3.77
C GLY A 212 -25.57 19.33 -3.35
N VAL A 213 -25.55 18.06 -3.66
CA VAL A 213 -26.61 17.10 -3.29
C VAL A 213 -26.29 16.52 -1.92
N LYS A 214 -27.28 16.61 -1.01
CA LYS A 214 -27.20 15.99 0.33
C LYS A 214 -27.52 14.51 0.24
N ILE A 215 -26.61 13.66 0.64
CA ILE A 215 -26.77 12.20 0.66
C ILE A 215 -26.81 11.76 2.12
N ALA A 216 -27.73 10.85 2.45
CA ALA A 216 -27.83 10.27 3.78
C ALA A 216 -26.57 9.43 4.11
N ALA A 217 -26.18 9.38 5.38
CA ALA A 217 -25.01 8.62 5.80
C ALA A 217 -25.12 7.13 5.46
N ASP A 218 -26.32 6.58 5.53
CA ASP A 218 -26.58 5.16 5.27
C ASP A 218 -26.46 4.79 3.78
N ALA A 219 -26.59 5.77 2.89
CA ALA A 219 -26.47 5.58 1.44
C ALA A 219 -25.02 5.63 0.92
N VAL A 220 -24.03 5.91 1.77
CA VAL A 220 -22.62 5.99 1.38
C VAL A 220 -21.75 5.12 2.28
N VAL A 221 -20.99 4.24 1.68
CA VAL A 221 -19.89 3.49 2.35
C VAL A 221 -18.65 4.33 2.31
N ASN A 222 -17.96 4.46 3.44
CA ASN A 222 -16.77 5.29 3.58
C ASN A 222 -15.65 4.55 4.31
N VAL A 223 -14.55 4.33 3.63
CA VAL A 223 -13.37 3.67 4.19
C VAL A 223 -12.17 4.59 4.17
N ASN A 224 -11.69 4.93 5.33
CA ASN A 224 -10.56 5.83 5.53
C ASN A 224 -9.27 5.06 5.82
N SER A 225 -8.12 5.68 5.50
CA SER A 225 -6.78 5.15 5.82
C SER A 225 -6.53 4.99 7.34
N GLY A 226 -7.26 5.73 8.16
CA GLY A 226 -7.00 5.87 9.60
C GLY A 226 -5.84 6.79 9.94
N LEU A 227 -5.21 7.42 8.95
CA LEU A 227 -4.18 8.43 9.16
C LEU A 227 -4.83 9.81 9.19
N MET A 228 -4.59 10.56 10.25
CA MET A 228 -5.18 11.89 10.43
C MET A 228 -4.09 12.96 10.55
N ASP A 229 -4.45 14.17 10.13
CA ASP A 229 -3.65 15.37 10.43
C ASP A 229 -3.54 15.57 11.97
N PRO A 230 -2.46 16.21 12.48
CA PRO A 230 -2.30 16.51 13.92
C PRO A 230 -3.50 17.20 14.55
N LYS A 231 -4.26 17.97 13.78
CA LYS A 231 -5.51 18.62 14.22
C LYS A 231 -6.74 17.70 14.15
N ARG A 232 -6.58 16.46 13.64
CA ARG A 232 -7.66 15.49 13.40
C ARG A 232 -8.83 16.04 12.55
N SER A 233 -8.54 17.00 11.67
CA SER A 233 -9.53 17.62 10.81
C SER A 233 -9.60 17.00 9.41
N MET A 234 -8.53 16.34 8.97
CA MET A 234 -8.41 15.78 7.62
C MET A 234 -7.83 14.38 7.65
N VAL A 235 -8.36 13.50 6.81
CA VAL A 235 -7.77 12.18 6.54
C VAL A 235 -6.58 12.34 5.60
N LEU A 236 -5.48 11.69 5.93
CA LEU A 236 -4.26 11.70 5.13
C LEU A 236 -4.11 10.38 4.35
N SER A 237 -3.50 10.46 3.18
CA SER A 237 -3.06 9.30 2.41
C SER A 237 -1.82 8.66 3.02
N TYR A 238 -1.61 7.37 2.72
CA TYR A 238 -0.34 6.70 3.03
C TYR A 238 0.85 7.34 2.29
N LEU A 239 0.59 8.00 1.14
CA LEU A 239 1.60 8.73 0.38
C LEU A 239 2.03 10.05 1.02
N HIS A 240 1.32 10.54 2.05
CA HIS A 240 1.64 11.84 2.66
C HIS A 240 3.11 11.92 3.13
N LYS A 241 3.64 10.83 3.68
CA LYS A 241 5.03 10.75 4.16
C LYS A 241 6.06 10.77 3.02
N ALA A 242 5.65 10.38 1.81
CA ALA A 242 6.50 10.33 0.63
C ALA A 242 6.65 11.67 -0.09
N ILE A 243 5.81 12.69 0.21
CA ILE A 243 5.85 13.99 -0.45
C ILE A 243 7.24 14.63 -0.40
N LYS A 244 7.82 14.70 0.79
CA LYS A 244 9.12 15.34 0.97
C LYS A 244 10.28 14.56 0.35
N PRO A 245 10.42 13.25 0.60
CA PRO A 245 11.46 12.44 -0.04
C PRO A 245 11.39 12.47 -1.58
N LEU A 246 10.21 12.34 -2.17
CA LEU A 246 10.03 12.37 -3.61
C LEU A 246 10.45 13.72 -4.23
N ASN A 247 9.99 14.83 -3.65
CA ASN A 247 10.40 16.15 -4.14
C ASN A 247 11.91 16.36 -4.03
N GLN A 248 12.54 15.86 -2.95
CA GLN A 248 13.99 15.94 -2.78
C GLN A 248 14.72 15.08 -3.81
N LEU A 249 14.24 13.86 -4.09
CA LEU A 249 14.81 12.98 -5.11
C LEU A 249 14.81 13.67 -6.48
N ARG A 250 13.65 14.14 -6.94
CA ARG A 250 13.52 14.86 -8.23
C ARG A 250 14.45 16.07 -8.33
N MET A 251 14.52 16.87 -7.26
CA MET A 251 15.42 18.03 -7.26
C MET A 251 16.90 17.63 -7.42
N VAL A 252 17.31 16.51 -6.81
CA VAL A 252 18.69 16.03 -6.92
C VAL A 252 18.94 15.43 -8.31
N GLU A 253 18.00 14.69 -8.86
CA GLU A 253 18.08 14.14 -10.22
C GLU A 253 18.20 15.24 -11.26
N ASP A 254 17.31 16.24 -11.22
CA ASP A 254 17.37 17.40 -12.11
C ASP A 254 18.71 18.16 -11.95
N ALA A 255 19.16 18.36 -10.72
CA ALA A 255 20.44 19.03 -10.43
C ALA A 255 21.63 18.26 -11.00
N ILE A 256 21.64 16.93 -10.91
CA ILE A 256 22.70 16.07 -11.46
C ILE A 256 22.69 16.14 -12.99
N VAL A 257 21.51 16.08 -13.62
CA VAL A 257 21.40 16.20 -15.08
C VAL A 257 21.93 17.56 -15.54
N ILE A 258 21.46 18.64 -14.90
CA ILE A 258 21.95 20.01 -15.21
C ILE A 258 23.47 20.13 -15.01
N TYR A 259 23.97 19.60 -13.89
CA TYR A 259 25.40 19.62 -13.58
C TYR A 259 26.21 18.85 -14.63
N ARG A 260 25.78 17.66 -15.01
CA ARG A 260 26.43 16.83 -16.03
C ARG A 260 26.42 17.52 -17.40
N ILE A 261 25.26 18.03 -17.83
CA ILE A 261 25.14 18.75 -19.10
C ILE A 261 26.03 19.99 -19.10
N SER A 262 26.11 20.71 -17.98
CA SER A 262 26.89 21.95 -17.91
C SER A 262 28.40 21.75 -17.68
N ARG A 263 28.80 20.65 -17.05
CA ARG A 263 30.19 20.42 -16.59
C ARG A 263 30.89 19.25 -17.26
N ALA A 264 30.15 18.27 -17.84
CA ALA A 264 30.79 17.15 -18.54
C ALA A 264 31.59 17.59 -19.77
N PRO A 265 31.11 18.51 -20.61
CA PRO A 265 31.93 19.02 -21.71
C PRO A 265 33.09 19.85 -21.19
N GLU A 266 34.28 19.62 -21.74
CA GLU A 266 35.41 20.50 -21.54
C GLU A 266 35.07 21.89 -22.08
N ARG A 267 35.22 22.90 -21.24
CA ARG A 267 35.01 24.29 -21.63
C ARG A 267 36.28 24.81 -22.25
N ARG A 268 36.16 25.47 -23.40
CA ARG A 268 37.28 26.08 -24.08
C ARG A 268 37.33 27.57 -23.77
N VAL A 269 38.53 28.05 -23.46
CA VAL A 269 38.81 29.46 -23.30
C VAL A 269 39.60 29.90 -24.52
N PHE A 270 38.99 30.74 -25.34
CA PHE A 270 39.62 31.32 -26.51
C PHE A 270 40.22 32.65 -26.13
N TYR A 271 41.55 32.72 -26.05
CA TYR A 271 42.28 33.97 -25.93
C TYR A 271 42.51 34.52 -27.32
N ILE A 272 41.77 35.58 -27.68
CA ILE A 272 41.85 36.16 -29.00
C ILE A 272 42.78 37.37 -28.95
N ASP A 273 43.82 37.34 -29.77
CA ASP A 273 44.69 38.47 -29.92
C ASP A 273 43.95 39.58 -30.70
N VAL A 274 43.78 40.71 -30.05
CA VAL A 274 43.16 41.91 -30.61
C VAL A 274 44.21 42.95 -31.00
N GLY A 275 45.52 42.63 -30.82
CA GLY A 275 46.66 43.56 -31.15
C GLY A 275 46.43 44.94 -30.60
N ASN A 276 46.81 45.94 -31.37
CA ASN A 276 46.68 47.36 -31.02
C ASN A 276 45.34 48.00 -31.43
N MET A 277 44.27 47.21 -31.60
CA MET A 277 42.96 47.76 -31.93
C MET A 277 42.45 48.70 -30.82
N PRO A 278 41.78 49.81 -31.15
CA PRO A 278 41.02 50.59 -30.17
C PRO A 278 40.01 49.75 -29.43
N LYS A 279 39.79 50.02 -28.14
CA LYS A 279 38.94 49.24 -27.26
C LYS A 279 37.56 48.93 -27.86
N ILE A 280 36.94 49.93 -28.47
CA ILE A 280 35.60 49.80 -29.09
C ILE A 280 35.61 48.81 -30.29
N LYS A 281 36.64 48.88 -31.14
CA LYS A 281 36.79 47.97 -32.28
C LYS A 281 37.14 46.54 -31.85
N SER A 282 37.92 46.38 -30.79
CA SER A 282 38.25 45.06 -30.25
C SER A 282 37.03 44.38 -29.62
N GLU A 283 36.16 45.14 -28.94
CA GLU A 283 34.91 44.62 -28.41
C GLU A 283 33.91 44.26 -29.51
N GLN A 284 33.82 45.04 -30.58
CA GLN A 284 33.01 44.70 -31.75
C GLN A 284 33.49 43.42 -32.43
N TYR A 285 34.79 43.32 -32.71
CA TYR A 285 35.40 42.13 -33.29
C TYR A 285 35.17 40.88 -32.44
N LEU A 286 35.28 41.00 -31.12
CA LEU A 286 35.00 39.92 -30.20
C LEU A 286 33.52 39.50 -30.28
N ARG A 287 32.59 40.46 -30.29
CA ARG A 287 31.13 40.19 -30.42
C ARG A 287 30.79 39.51 -31.74
N ASP A 288 31.39 39.93 -32.82
CA ASP A 288 31.17 39.33 -34.14
C ASP A 288 31.63 37.86 -34.18
N ILE A 289 32.80 37.58 -33.59
CA ILE A 289 33.32 36.22 -33.44
C ILE A 289 32.39 35.41 -32.50
N MET A 290 32.01 35.96 -31.36
CA MET A 290 31.09 35.28 -30.44
C MET A 290 29.76 34.97 -31.10
N THR A 291 29.19 35.89 -31.86
CA THR A 291 27.90 35.68 -32.55
C THR A 291 28.02 34.62 -33.64
N LYS A 292 29.17 34.58 -34.34
CA LYS A 292 29.42 33.62 -35.40
C LYS A 292 29.63 32.20 -34.89
N PHE A 293 30.18 32.03 -33.70
CA PHE A 293 30.58 30.74 -33.15
C PHE A 293 29.87 30.37 -31.84
N ARG A 294 28.91 31.19 -31.38
CA ARG A 294 28.13 30.91 -30.15
C ARG A 294 27.11 29.81 -30.39
N ASN A 295 27.16 28.82 -29.54
CA ASN A 295 26.24 27.70 -29.55
C ASN A 295 25.48 27.66 -28.23
N LYS A 296 24.15 27.37 -28.27
CA LYS A 296 23.29 27.30 -27.09
C LYS A 296 22.53 25.98 -27.08
N VAL A 297 22.65 25.20 -26.02
CA VAL A 297 21.85 24.01 -25.74
C VAL A 297 20.84 24.36 -24.66
N VAL A 298 19.60 24.00 -24.85
CA VAL A 298 18.52 24.19 -23.88
C VAL A 298 18.04 22.83 -23.46
N TYR A 299 18.07 22.57 -22.16
CA TYR A 299 17.48 21.40 -21.53
C TYR A 299 16.05 21.73 -21.12
N ASP A 300 15.09 20.91 -21.55
CA ASP A 300 13.70 21.02 -21.16
C ASP A 300 13.43 20.04 -20.01
N SER A 301 13.26 20.59 -18.80
CA SER A 301 13.04 19.79 -17.59
C SER A 301 11.68 19.11 -17.52
N ALA A 302 10.73 19.50 -18.37
CA ALA A 302 9.40 18.88 -18.40
C ALA A 302 9.36 17.60 -19.26
N THR A 303 10.14 17.58 -20.35
CA THR A 303 10.19 16.43 -21.28
C THR A 303 11.46 15.61 -21.15
N GLY A 304 12.48 16.12 -20.46
CA GLY A 304 13.81 15.50 -20.39
C GLY A 304 14.61 15.59 -21.69
N GLU A 305 14.11 16.32 -22.70
CA GLU A 305 14.78 16.45 -23.98
C GLU A 305 15.80 17.57 -23.99
N VAL A 306 16.93 17.34 -24.66
CA VAL A 306 17.92 18.35 -24.97
C VAL A 306 17.63 18.92 -26.35
N LYS A 307 17.06 20.14 -26.40
CA LYS A 307 16.80 20.83 -27.66
C LYS A 307 18.03 21.61 -28.10
N ASP A 308 18.52 21.23 -29.26
CA ASP A 308 19.63 21.90 -29.92
C ASP A 308 19.11 22.82 -31.03
N ASP A 309 19.19 24.13 -30.79
CA ASP A 309 18.65 25.13 -31.70
C ASP A 309 19.69 25.57 -32.76
N ARG A 310 20.61 24.67 -33.19
CA ARG A 310 21.82 25.03 -33.91
C ARG A 310 22.07 24.29 -35.20
N LYS A 311 22.71 25.05 -36.10
CA LYS A 311 23.28 24.49 -37.34
C LYS A 311 24.63 23.77 -37.17
N PHE A 312 25.29 23.88 -36.02
CA PHE A 312 26.62 23.31 -35.78
C PHE A 312 26.69 22.67 -34.38
N MET A 313 27.09 21.42 -34.34
CA MET A 313 27.37 20.70 -33.08
C MET A 313 28.68 21.21 -32.47
N SER A 314 28.65 22.13 -31.55
CA SER A 314 29.81 22.42 -30.71
C SER A 314 29.37 22.77 -29.30
N MET A 315 30.27 22.49 -28.38
CA MET A 315 30.01 22.39 -26.94
C MET A 315 29.58 23.70 -26.27
N MET A 316 28.92 23.54 -25.13
CA MET A 316 28.26 24.57 -24.35
C MET A 316 29.24 25.55 -23.76
N GLU A 317 29.12 26.82 -23.96
CA GLU A 317 29.84 27.93 -23.32
C GLU A 317 31.37 27.95 -23.51
N ASP A 318 31.77 28.40 -24.64
CA ASP A 318 33.16 28.81 -24.86
C ASP A 318 33.40 30.24 -24.30
N PHE A 319 34.48 30.43 -23.59
CA PHE A 319 34.87 31.73 -23.07
C PHE A 319 35.80 32.45 -24.06
N TRP A 320 35.43 33.67 -24.45
CA TRP A 320 36.15 34.50 -25.40
C TRP A 320 36.77 35.70 -24.69
N ILE A 321 38.09 35.67 -24.50
CA ILE A 321 38.79 36.66 -23.73
C ILE A 321 39.74 37.46 -24.66
N PRO A 322 39.59 38.78 -24.78
CA PRO A 322 40.52 39.59 -25.58
C PRO A 322 41.85 39.68 -24.86
N ARG A 323 42.92 39.39 -25.57
CA ARG A 323 44.30 39.49 -25.08
C ARG A 323 45.04 40.60 -25.81
N ARG A 324 45.77 41.42 -25.08
CA ARG A 324 46.63 42.48 -25.61
C ARG A 324 48.03 42.22 -25.14
N GLY A 325 49.01 42.24 -26.03
CA GLY A 325 50.40 42.07 -25.66
C GLY A 325 51.27 41.73 -26.86
N GLU A 326 52.44 42.34 -26.97
CA GLU A 326 53.37 42.00 -28.02
C GLU A 326 53.86 40.56 -27.92
N GLY A 327 53.67 39.77 -28.99
CA GLY A 327 54.24 38.44 -29.13
C GLY A 327 53.38 37.29 -28.62
N LYS A 328 52.10 37.50 -28.27
CA LYS A 328 51.18 36.38 -27.86
C LYS A 328 50.09 36.16 -28.90
N SER A 329 50.19 35.04 -29.60
CA SER A 329 49.15 34.60 -30.56
C SER A 329 47.85 34.16 -29.87
N THR A 330 46.79 34.01 -30.66
CA THR A 330 45.52 33.40 -30.24
C THR A 330 45.80 32.02 -29.66
N GLU A 331 45.38 31.79 -28.44
CA GLU A 331 45.57 30.53 -27.69
C GLU A 331 44.24 29.96 -27.26
N ILE A 332 44.09 28.64 -27.34
CA ILE A 332 42.93 27.91 -26.88
C ILE A 332 43.36 27.05 -25.69
N THR A 333 42.79 27.35 -24.54
CA THR A 333 43.02 26.56 -23.31
C THR A 333 41.76 25.87 -22.92
N THR A 334 41.84 24.61 -22.54
CA THR A 334 40.68 23.84 -22.01
C THR A 334 40.64 23.95 -20.50
N LEU A 335 39.47 24.29 -19.95
CA LEU A 335 39.22 24.14 -18.54
C LEU A 335 38.89 22.66 -18.28
N PRO A 336 39.47 22.06 -17.23
CA PRO A 336 39.22 20.65 -16.93
C PRO A 336 37.74 20.42 -16.71
N ALA A 337 37.25 19.27 -17.18
CA ALA A 337 35.90 18.79 -16.92
C ALA A 337 35.66 18.65 -15.42
N GLY A 338 34.40 18.67 -15.01
CA GLY A 338 34.03 18.46 -13.61
C GLY A 338 34.49 17.07 -13.14
N GLN A 339 35.06 17.02 -11.93
CA GLN A 339 35.39 15.75 -11.27
C GLN A 339 34.13 15.15 -10.68
N ASN A 340 34.09 13.81 -10.47
CA ASN A 340 33.00 13.05 -9.84
C ASN A 340 31.65 13.04 -10.61
N LEU A 341 31.71 13.09 -11.95
CA LEU A 341 30.51 13.03 -12.80
C LEU A 341 29.78 11.66 -12.74
N GLY A 342 30.43 10.62 -12.20
CA GLY A 342 29.87 9.27 -12.07
C GLY A 342 29.19 9.00 -10.72
N GLU A 343 29.28 9.92 -9.77
CA GLU A 343 28.79 9.69 -8.41
C GLU A 343 27.26 9.85 -8.35
N LEU A 344 26.58 8.80 -7.85
CA LEU A 344 25.12 8.73 -7.72
C LEU A 344 24.70 8.44 -6.27
N SER A 345 25.60 8.58 -5.31
CA SER A 345 25.36 8.27 -3.90
C SER A 345 24.18 9.05 -3.31
N ASP A 346 24.04 10.31 -3.69
CA ASP A 346 22.96 11.18 -3.22
C ASP A 346 21.61 10.75 -3.77
N VAL A 347 21.51 10.38 -5.05
CA VAL A 347 20.29 9.86 -5.66
C VAL A 347 19.86 8.58 -4.95
N ARG A 348 20.76 7.63 -4.80
CA ARG A 348 20.48 6.37 -4.09
C ARG A 348 20.04 6.59 -2.65
N TYR A 349 20.63 7.55 -1.95
CA TYR A 349 20.22 7.90 -0.59
C TYR A 349 18.76 8.39 -0.54
N PHE A 350 18.35 9.29 -1.44
CA PHE A 350 16.99 9.81 -1.47
C PHE A 350 15.98 8.78 -1.97
N GLU A 351 16.36 7.94 -2.92
CA GLU A 351 15.57 6.80 -3.38
C GLU A 351 15.30 5.82 -2.23
N GLN A 352 16.34 5.38 -1.53
CA GLN A 352 16.19 4.53 -0.34
C GLN A 352 15.33 5.20 0.75
N LYS A 353 15.45 6.50 0.93
CA LYS A 353 14.64 7.27 1.87
C LYS A 353 13.17 7.30 1.47
N LEU A 354 12.88 7.39 0.16
CA LEU A 354 11.54 7.31 -0.39
C LEU A 354 10.90 5.96 -0.08
N TYR A 355 11.57 4.85 -0.41
CA TYR A 355 11.09 3.50 -0.14
C TYR A 355 10.88 3.23 1.37
N LYS A 356 11.82 3.65 2.21
CA LYS A 356 11.65 3.60 3.69
C LYS A 356 10.44 4.38 4.18
N SER A 357 10.10 5.51 3.56
CA SER A 357 8.93 6.31 3.94
C SER A 357 7.61 5.60 3.63
N LEU A 358 7.61 4.70 2.65
CA LEU A 358 6.48 3.86 2.24
C LEU A 358 6.46 2.49 2.94
N ASN A 359 7.45 2.19 3.79
CA ASN A 359 7.69 0.89 4.41
C ASN A 359 7.98 -0.25 3.42
N VAL A 360 8.40 0.06 2.19
CA VAL A 360 8.85 -0.94 1.21
C VAL A 360 10.30 -1.29 1.48
N PRO A 361 10.68 -2.59 1.44
CA PRO A 361 12.05 -3.02 1.64
C PRO A 361 13.00 -2.45 0.57
N VAL A 362 14.11 -1.88 1.00
CA VAL A 362 15.14 -1.34 0.10
C VAL A 362 15.80 -2.44 -0.74
N SER A 363 15.78 -3.68 -0.25
CA SER A 363 16.28 -4.85 -0.98
C SER A 363 15.58 -5.10 -2.32
N ARG A 364 14.35 -4.62 -2.48
CA ARG A 364 13.61 -4.71 -3.75
C ARG A 364 14.13 -3.76 -4.83
N LEU A 365 14.85 -2.68 -4.44
CA LEU A 365 15.51 -1.76 -5.37
C LEU A 365 16.82 -2.30 -5.93
N GLU A 366 17.53 -3.10 -5.13
CA GLU A 366 18.85 -3.58 -5.49
C GLU A 366 18.71 -4.84 -6.35
N SER A 367 18.99 -4.74 -7.65
CA SER A 367 19.17 -5.92 -8.50
C SER A 367 20.29 -6.78 -7.91
N GLN A 368 19.98 -8.04 -7.63
CA GLN A 368 20.82 -8.98 -6.90
C GLN A 368 22.16 -9.22 -7.61
N THR A 369 23.18 -8.50 -7.20
CA THR A 369 24.56 -8.83 -7.52
C THR A 369 25.15 -9.66 -6.38
N GLY A 370 24.98 -11.00 -6.48
CA GLY A 370 25.66 -11.97 -5.63
C GLY A 370 24.86 -12.45 -4.40
N PHE A 371 24.66 -13.76 -4.36
CA PHE A 371 24.05 -14.48 -3.24
C PHE A 371 25.06 -14.53 -2.07
N SER A 372 24.78 -13.82 -0.99
CA SER A 372 25.56 -13.88 0.26
C SER A 372 24.66 -14.40 1.39
N LEU A 373 25.07 -15.49 2.03
CA LEU A 373 24.31 -16.18 3.09
C LEU A 373 23.91 -15.26 4.27
N GLY A 374 24.72 -14.25 4.59
CA GLY A 374 24.43 -13.26 5.63
C GLY A 374 23.35 -12.25 5.23
N ARG A 375 23.17 -12.02 3.94
CA ARG A 375 22.20 -11.08 3.38
C ARG A 375 20.79 -11.67 3.35
N ALA A 376 20.66 -13.00 3.23
CA ALA A 376 19.38 -13.70 3.20
C ALA A 376 18.57 -13.49 4.50
N THR A 377 19.22 -13.50 5.67
CA THR A 377 18.56 -13.27 6.96
C THR A 377 18.10 -11.84 7.15
N GLU A 378 18.82 -10.86 6.61
CA GLU A 378 18.43 -9.43 6.66
C GLU A 378 17.27 -9.13 5.72
N ILE A 379 17.31 -9.64 4.50
CA ILE A 379 16.21 -9.56 3.52
C ILE A 379 14.95 -10.18 4.13
N THR A 380 15.05 -11.37 4.73
CA THR A 380 13.93 -12.05 5.38
C THR A 380 13.31 -11.20 6.49
N ARG A 381 14.14 -10.48 7.28
CA ARG A 381 13.64 -9.62 8.36
C ARG A 381 12.89 -8.40 7.85
N ASP A 382 13.35 -7.78 6.77
CA ASP A 382 12.70 -6.60 6.21
C ASP A 382 11.42 -6.98 5.45
N GLU A 383 11.40 -8.11 4.76
CA GLU A 383 10.18 -8.68 4.17
C GLU A 383 9.12 -9.00 5.25
N LEU A 384 9.51 -9.54 6.40
CA LEU A 384 8.57 -9.78 7.50
C LEU A 384 7.95 -8.49 8.06
N LYS A 385 8.70 -7.39 8.10
CA LYS A 385 8.15 -6.09 8.51
C LYS A 385 7.18 -5.57 7.45
N PHE A 386 7.51 -5.78 6.19
CA PHE A 386 6.67 -5.42 5.06
C PHE A 386 5.35 -6.21 5.08
N MET A 387 5.39 -7.53 5.25
CA MET A 387 4.19 -8.36 5.39
C MET A 387 3.28 -7.89 6.54
N LYS A 388 3.85 -7.60 7.72
CA LYS A 388 3.08 -7.03 8.84
C LYS A 388 2.49 -5.66 8.53
N PHE A 389 3.12 -4.87 7.68
CA PHE A 389 2.58 -3.60 7.21
C PHE A 389 1.40 -3.84 6.27
N ILE A 390 1.54 -4.77 5.32
CA ILE A 390 0.46 -5.17 4.41
C ILE A 390 -0.75 -5.72 5.18
N ASP A 391 -0.54 -6.60 6.16
CA ASP A 391 -1.63 -7.14 7.00
C ASP A 391 -2.41 -6.01 7.71
N ARG A 392 -1.72 -4.97 8.18
CA ARG A 392 -2.39 -3.79 8.77
C ARG A 392 -3.19 -2.98 7.72
N LEU A 393 -2.69 -2.89 6.49
CA LEU A 393 -3.42 -2.24 5.40
C LEU A 393 -4.67 -3.05 5.04
N ARG A 394 -4.55 -4.39 4.91
CA ARG A 394 -5.66 -5.31 4.66
C ARG A 394 -6.73 -5.15 5.75
N ALA A 395 -6.34 -5.17 7.03
CA ALA A 395 -7.26 -5.00 8.16
C ALA A 395 -7.99 -3.65 8.17
N LYS A 396 -7.40 -2.58 7.60
CA LYS A 396 -8.11 -1.30 7.43
C LYS A 396 -9.02 -1.31 6.22
N PHE A 397 -8.61 -1.97 5.16
CA PHE A 397 -9.40 -2.08 3.94
C PHE A 397 -10.65 -2.95 4.13
N THR A 398 -10.60 -3.98 4.99
CA THR A 398 -11.76 -4.85 5.30
C THR A 398 -12.94 -4.11 5.90
N LEU A 399 -12.74 -2.93 6.49
CA LEU A 399 -13.84 -2.10 6.98
C LEU A 399 -14.87 -1.76 5.87
N MET A 400 -14.44 -1.79 4.60
CA MET A 400 -15.35 -1.65 3.46
C MET A 400 -16.34 -2.81 3.40
N PHE A 401 -15.87 -4.03 3.62
CA PHE A 401 -16.71 -5.22 3.60
C PHE A 401 -17.65 -5.24 4.80
N ASP A 402 -17.18 -4.81 5.98
CA ASP A 402 -18.01 -4.71 7.17
C ASP A 402 -19.18 -3.76 6.97
N GLU A 403 -18.92 -2.56 6.40
CA GLU A 403 -19.99 -1.58 6.12
C GLU A 403 -20.96 -2.05 5.02
N LEU A 404 -20.46 -2.76 4.00
CA LEU A 404 -21.30 -3.31 2.95
C LEU A 404 -22.14 -4.48 3.46
N MET A 405 -21.55 -5.37 4.26
CA MET A 405 -22.24 -6.51 4.87
C MET A 405 -23.33 -6.05 5.84
N GLU A 406 -23.05 -5.06 6.69
CA GLU A 406 -24.06 -4.46 7.58
C GLU A 406 -25.33 -4.09 6.82
N ARG A 407 -25.16 -3.37 5.70
CA ARG A 407 -26.29 -2.90 4.88
C ARG A 407 -26.97 -4.04 4.15
N GLN A 408 -26.20 -4.93 3.55
CA GLN A 408 -26.73 -6.07 2.79
C GLN A 408 -27.57 -7.01 3.67
N LEU A 409 -27.03 -7.40 4.83
CA LEU A 409 -27.71 -8.30 5.75
C LEU A 409 -28.94 -7.65 6.38
N ALA A 410 -28.87 -6.36 6.72
CA ALA A 410 -29.99 -5.60 7.25
C ALA A 410 -31.13 -5.45 6.23
N LEU A 411 -30.82 -5.16 4.95
CA LEU A 411 -31.82 -5.04 3.88
C LEU A 411 -32.54 -6.37 3.61
N LYS A 412 -31.81 -7.46 3.61
CA LYS A 412 -32.36 -8.81 3.41
C LYS A 412 -33.08 -9.38 4.66
N GLY A 413 -32.91 -8.72 5.81
CA GLY A 413 -33.51 -9.12 7.07
C GLY A 413 -32.89 -10.39 7.65
N ILE A 414 -31.63 -10.67 7.33
CA ILE A 414 -30.85 -11.79 7.87
C ILE A 414 -30.37 -11.46 9.28
N CYS A 415 -29.95 -10.21 9.49
CA CYS A 415 -29.41 -9.72 10.74
C CYS A 415 -29.86 -8.27 10.96
N SER A 416 -30.11 -7.87 12.20
CA SER A 416 -30.34 -6.46 12.55
C SER A 416 -28.99 -5.73 12.70
N VAL A 417 -29.02 -4.40 12.66
CA VAL A 417 -27.81 -3.57 12.84
C VAL A 417 -27.17 -3.80 14.23
N ASP A 418 -27.99 -3.99 15.25
CA ASP A 418 -27.51 -4.24 16.62
C ASP A 418 -26.83 -5.61 16.71
N GLU A 419 -27.44 -6.66 16.15
CA GLU A 419 -26.84 -7.99 16.06
C GLU A 419 -25.56 -7.99 15.22
N TRP A 420 -25.52 -7.23 14.11
CA TRP A 420 -24.31 -7.11 13.32
C TRP A 420 -23.13 -6.55 14.12
N ASN A 421 -23.36 -5.60 15.00
CA ASN A 421 -22.30 -5.05 15.84
C ASN A 421 -21.65 -6.08 16.77
N GLU A 422 -22.40 -7.12 17.17
CA GLU A 422 -21.87 -8.24 17.95
C GLU A 422 -21.17 -9.29 17.06
N LEU A 423 -21.74 -9.55 15.86
CA LEU A 423 -21.23 -10.57 14.95
C LEU A 423 -19.94 -10.15 14.23
N LYS A 424 -19.79 -8.88 13.88
CA LYS A 424 -18.63 -8.37 13.12
C LYS A 424 -17.28 -8.63 13.81
N GLU A 425 -17.26 -8.71 15.17
CA GLU A 425 -16.04 -8.99 15.92
C GLU A 425 -15.55 -10.43 15.76
N LYS A 426 -16.48 -11.36 15.40
CA LYS A 426 -16.22 -12.79 15.20
C LYS A 426 -16.05 -13.16 13.72
N ILE A 427 -16.18 -12.19 12.81
CA ILE A 427 -16.04 -12.39 11.36
C ILE A 427 -14.64 -11.95 10.95
N HIS A 428 -13.92 -12.83 10.28
CA HIS A 428 -12.59 -12.55 9.78
C HIS A 428 -12.53 -12.69 8.26
N TYR A 429 -11.74 -11.82 7.63
CA TYR A 429 -11.50 -11.86 6.19
C TYR A 429 -10.07 -12.33 5.95
N ASP A 430 -9.94 -13.46 5.26
CA ASP A 430 -8.63 -13.98 4.90
C ASP A 430 -8.32 -13.64 3.45
N PHE A 431 -7.26 -12.85 3.28
CA PHE A 431 -6.71 -12.53 1.98
C PHE A 431 -5.74 -13.63 1.56
N LEU A 432 -5.80 -14.01 0.30
CA LEU A 432 -4.82 -14.93 -0.24
C LEU A 432 -3.42 -14.36 -0.01
N LYS A 433 -2.53 -15.21 0.48
CA LYS A 433 -1.12 -14.86 0.71
C LYS A 433 -0.26 -15.68 -0.24
N ASP A 434 0.75 -15.06 -0.81
CA ASP A 434 1.78 -15.82 -1.51
C ASP A 434 2.64 -16.52 -0.47
N ASN A 435 2.27 -17.78 -0.20
CA ASN A 435 2.87 -18.58 0.88
C ASN A 435 4.29 -19.06 0.58
N ASN A 436 4.79 -18.90 -0.65
CA ASN A 436 6.08 -19.46 -1.05
C ASN A 436 7.22 -19.02 -0.11
N PHE A 437 7.22 -17.76 0.32
CA PHE A 437 8.27 -17.25 1.22
C PHE A 437 8.06 -17.72 2.67
N ALA A 438 6.81 -17.82 3.12
CA ALA A 438 6.47 -18.31 4.45
C ALA A 438 6.72 -19.81 4.56
N GLU A 439 6.40 -20.58 3.52
CA GLU A 439 6.70 -22.02 3.43
C GLU A 439 8.21 -22.29 3.42
N LEU A 440 8.97 -21.55 2.62
CA LEU A 440 10.42 -21.70 2.56
C LEU A 440 11.06 -21.44 3.92
N LYS A 441 10.60 -20.39 4.61
CA LYS A 441 11.04 -20.07 5.96
C LYS A 441 10.62 -21.12 6.99
N ASN A 442 9.37 -21.60 6.93
CA ASN A 442 8.89 -22.65 7.81
C ASN A 442 9.67 -23.94 7.59
N THR A 443 10.00 -24.26 6.34
CA THR A 443 10.83 -25.41 5.98
C THR A 443 12.26 -25.25 6.51
N GLU A 444 12.89 -24.08 6.37
CA GLU A 444 14.21 -23.80 6.94
C GLU A 444 14.20 -23.86 8.48
N LEU A 445 13.19 -23.29 9.12
CA LEU A 445 13.02 -23.37 10.57
C LEU A 445 12.80 -24.81 11.03
N LEU A 446 11.99 -25.57 10.31
CA LEU A 446 11.75 -26.98 10.61
C LEU A 446 13.05 -27.80 10.43
N ALA A 447 13.77 -27.59 9.33
CA ALA A 447 15.05 -28.24 9.10
C ALA A 447 16.07 -27.92 10.22
N SER A 448 16.16 -26.65 10.64
CA SER A 448 17.00 -26.24 11.76
C SER A 448 16.57 -26.88 13.08
N ARG A 449 15.27 -26.96 13.36
CA ARG A 449 14.73 -27.62 14.56
C ARG A 449 15.00 -29.13 14.55
N LEU A 450 14.86 -29.80 13.41
CA LEU A 450 15.18 -31.22 13.25
C LEU A 450 16.67 -31.47 13.44
N GLN A 451 17.54 -30.59 12.95
CA GLN A 451 18.99 -30.69 13.18
C GLN A 451 19.34 -30.54 14.67
N ILE A 452 18.72 -29.60 15.38
CA ILE A 452 18.86 -29.42 16.83
C ILE A 452 18.32 -30.68 17.56
N MET A 453 17.19 -31.23 17.12
CA MET A 453 16.60 -32.44 17.69
C MET A 453 17.54 -33.63 17.57
N THR A 454 18.18 -33.83 16.41
CA THR A 454 19.16 -34.87 16.19
C THR A 454 20.40 -34.75 17.11
N GLN A 455 20.81 -33.51 17.44
CA GLN A 455 21.91 -33.26 18.38
C GLN A 455 21.52 -33.51 19.84
N ILE A 456 20.27 -33.29 20.21
CA ILE A 456 19.76 -33.47 21.58
C ILE A 456 19.33 -34.91 21.85
N ASP A 457 19.01 -35.69 20.81
CA ASP A 457 18.47 -37.05 20.92
C ASP A 457 19.31 -37.98 21.85
N PRO A 458 20.67 -37.99 21.84
CA PRO A 458 21.47 -38.77 22.76
C PRO A 458 21.31 -38.39 24.25
N TYR A 459 20.79 -37.21 24.53
CA TYR A 459 20.65 -36.65 25.88
C TYR A 459 19.18 -36.73 26.39
N VAL A 460 18.26 -37.27 25.56
CA VAL A 460 16.86 -37.46 25.92
C VAL A 460 16.76 -38.57 26.99
N GLY A 461 16.04 -38.30 28.05
CA GLY A 461 15.90 -39.20 29.19
C GLY A 461 16.95 -39.01 30.29
N THR A 462 18.10 -38.35 30.00
CA THR A 462 19.13 -38.00 30.98
C THR A 462 19.05 -36.52 31.39
N TYR A 463 18.96 -35.59 30.43
CA TYR A 463 18.93 -34.15 30.69
C TYR A 463 17.67 -33.50 30.20
N PHE A 464 17.02 -34.04 29.15
CA PHE A 464 15.82 -33.49 28.54
C PHE A 464 14.69 -34.50 28.49
N SER A 465 13.44 -34.06 28.78
CA SER A 465 12.24 -34.91 28.57
C SER A 465 11.71 -34.73 27.16
N LYS A 466 11.00 -35.76 26.63
CA LYS A 466 10.31 -35.67 25.33
C LYS A 466 9.30 -34.53 25.28
N SER A 467 8.58 -34.25 26.38
CA SER A 467 7.64 -33.13 26.47
C SER A 467 8.33 -31.78 26.44
N TRP A 468 9.51 -31.66 27.06
CA TRP A 468 10.30 -30.44 26.99
C TRP A 468 10.76 -30.15 25.55
N ILE A 469 11.22 -31.18 24.81
CA ILE A 469 11.66 -31.04 23.41
C ILE A 469 10.49 -30.61 22.52
N ARG A 470 9.31 -31.19 22.66
CA ARG A 470 8.11 -30.81 21.90
C ARG A 470 7.76 -29.32 22.12
N ARG A 471 7.80 -28.87 23.39
CA ARG A 471 7.45 -27.50 23.74
C ARG A 471 8.52 -26.48 23.34
N HIS A 472 9.82 -26.77 23.55
CA HIS A 472 10.89 -25.77 23.41
C HIS A 472 11.69 -25.89 22.11
N VAL A 473 11.84 -27.05 21.54
CA VAL A 473 12.56 -27.27 20.28
C VAL A 473 11.60 -27.23 19.10
N LEU A 474 10.52 -28.02 19.16
CA LEU A 474 9.52 -28.07 18.10
C LEU A 474 8.51 -26.91 18.19
N ASN A 475 8.42 -26.25 19.36
CA ASN A 475 7.53 -25.12 19.63
C ASN A 475 6.04 -25.48 19.43
N MET A 476 5.66 -26.70 19.84
CA MET A 476 4.28 -27.18 19.81
C MET A 476 3.51 -26.72 21.03
N ASN A 477 2.26 -26.31 20.82
CA ASN A 477 1.32 -26.02 21.89
C ASN A 477 0.83 -27.31 22.56
N GLU A 478 0.18 -27.19 23.73
CA GLU A 478 -0.33 -28.37 24.45
C GLU A 478 -1.43 -29.10 23.66
N GLU A 479 -2.29 -28.38 22.98
CA GLU A 479 -3.34 -28.91 22.10
C GLU A 479 -2.76 -29.66 20.90
N GLU A 480 -1.83 -29.02 20.16
CA GLU A 480 -1.11 -29.67 19.05
C GLU A 480 -0.36 -30.92 19.50
N THR A 481 0.22 -30.90 20.71
CA THR A 481 0.92 -32.05 21.26
C THR A 481 -0.02 -33.21 21.52
N GLN A 482 -1.24 -32.94 21.98
CA GLN A 482 -2.25 -33.98 22.22
C GLN A 482 -2.78 -34.56 20.91
N GLU A 483 -3.06 -33.69 19.91
CA GLU A 483 -3.50 -34.15 18.59
C GLU A 483 -2.48 -35.05 17.91
N VAL A 484 -1.21 -34.62 17.89
CA VAL A 484 -0.12 -35.42 17.29
C VAL A 484 0.06 -36.75 18.04
N LEU A 485 -0.09 -36.78 19.37
CA LEU A 485 -0.05 -38.02 20.14
C LEU A 485 -1.21 -38.97 19.80
N GLN A 486 -2.43 -38.46 19.65
CA GLN A 486 -3.59 -39.24 19.24
C GLN A 486 -3.39 -39.79 17.82
N GLN A 487 -2.91 -38.99 16.89
CA GLN A 487 -2.61 -39.44 15.53
C GLN A 487 -1.55 -40.55 15.51
N ILE A 488 -0.47 -40.42 16.28
CA ILE A 488 0.57 -41.44 16.41
C ILE A 488 0.01 -42.73 17.03
N GLU A 489 -0.91 -42.63 17.99
CA GLU A 489 -1.58 -43.80 18.58
C GLU A 489 -2.53 -44.49 17.60
N GLN A 490 -3.25 -43.72 16.79
CA GLN A 490 -4.12 -44.24 15.72
C GLN A 490 -3.30 -44.94 14.65
N GLU A 491 -2.23 -44.31 14.15
CA GLU A 491 -1.32 -44.93 13.17
C GLU A 491 -0.67 -46.21 13.68
N LYS A 492 -0.33 -46.28 14.97
CA LYS A 492 0.17 -47.51 15.60
C LYS A 492 -0.89 -48.59 15.73
N SER A 493 -2.17 -48.22 15.90
CA SER A 493 -3.30 -49.15 15.98
C SER A 493 -3.70 -49.69 14.60
N GLU A 494 -3.45 -48.91 13.54
CA GLU A 494 -3.73 -49.31 12.16
C GLU A 494 -2.60 -50.14 11.52
N GLN A 495 -1.42 -50.20 12.14
CA GLN A 495 -0.25 -51.00 11.68
C GLN A 495 0.10 -52.17 12.63
N PRO A 496 -0.79 -53.11 12.98
CA PRO A 496 -0.43 -54.23 13.84
C PRO A 496 0.28 -55.38 13.11
N GLU A 497 0.33 -55.41 11.77
CA GLU A 497 0.79 -56.59 11.03
C GLU A 497 2.23 -56.56 10.47
N ILE A 498 2.92 -55.43 10.49
CA ILE A 498 4.26 -55.33 9.89
C ILE A 498 5.37 -55.64 10.92
N ALA A 499 5.13 -55.41 12.20
CA ALA A 499 6.15 -55.63 13.25
C ALA A 499 6.34 -57.11 13.66
N GLU A 500 5.37 -58.00 13.42
CA GLU A 500 5.50 -59.43 13.68
C GLU A 500 6.29 -60.20 12.59
N ASN A 501 6.36 -59.66 11.38
CA ASN A 501 7.10 -60.29 10.28
C ASN A 501 8.60 -60.01 10.31
N GLU A 502 9.07 -58.93 10.94
CA GLU A 502 10.50 -58.67 11.09
C GLU A 502 11.17 -59.45 12.23
N SER A 503 10.41 -59.86 13.25
CA SER A 503 10.93 -60.70 14.33
C SER A 503 11.09 -62.17 13.94
N ASN A 504 10.46 -62.65 12.88
CA ASN A 504 10.58 -64.00 12.38
C ASN A 504 11.70 -64.21 11.33
N LEU A 505 12.29 -63.12 10.81
CA LEU A 505 13.40 -63.22 9.87
C LEU A 505 14.81 -63.26 10.54
N SER A 506 14.88 -63.08 11.86
CA SER A 506 16.15 -63.11 12.60
C SER A 506 16.64 -64.48 13.05
N ASN A 507 15.93 -65.58 12.68
CA ASN A 507 16.27 -66.96 13.04
C ASN A 507 16.71 -67.85 11.86
N VAL A 508 17.38 -67.31 10.86
CA VAL A 508 18.04 -68.15 9.85
C VAL A 508 19.56 -68.05 10.02
N THR A 509 20.13 -69.15 10.43
CA THR A 509 21.56 -69.42 10.61
C THR A 509 22.38 -69.10 9.36
N PRO A 510 23.63 -68.68 9.51
CA PRO A 510 24.52 -68.32 8.39
C PRO A 510 25.07 -69.57 7.71
N ILE A 511 24.80 -69.72 6.42
CA ILE A 511 25.53 -70.63 5.55
C ILE A 511 26.66 -69.83 4.90
N SER A 512 27.90 -70.28 5.21
CA SER A 512 29.13 -69.83 4.61
C SER A 512 29.25 -70.26 3.15
N SER A 513 29.72 -69.38 2.31
CA SER A 513 30.90 -69.62 1.41
C SER A 513 30.80 -68.83 0.10
N THR A 514 31.79 -67.99 -0.11
CA THR A 514 32.59 -67.79 -1.36
C THR A 514 31.88 -67.77 -2.69
N GLU A 515 31.88 -66.60 -3.35
CA GLU A 515 32.61 -66.40 -4.61
C GLU A 515 32.30 -65.03 -5.28
N SER A 516 33.40 -64.36 -5.59
CA SER A 516 33.69 -63.49 -6.75
C SER A 516 32.63 -62.48 -7.28
N ALA A 517 33.08 -61.23 -7.27
CA ALA A 517 32.56 -60.12 -8.06
C ALA A 517 32.54 -60.36 -9.58
N PRO A 518 31.67 -59.71 -10.29
CA PRO A 518 32.18 -58.73 -11.27
C PRO A 518 31.48 -57.37 -11.23
N GLN A 519 32.31 -56.37 -11.57
CA GLN A 519 31.92 -55.00 -11.92
C GLN A 519 30.97 -54.97 -13.11
N ASN A 520 29.98 -54.08 -13.12
CA ASN A 520 29.82 -53.05 -14.17
C ASN A 520 28.55 -52.23 -13.98
N ASN A 521 28.73 -50.92 -14.04
CA ASN A 521 28.01 -49.87 -14.75
C ASN A 521 26.53 -50.12 -15.08
N ASP A 522 25.67 -49.33 -14.50
CA ASP A 522 24.66 -48.48 -15.22
C ASP A 522 23.67 -47.87 -14.24
N ILE A 523 24.10 -46.75 -13.64
CA ILE A 523 23.18 -45.83 -12.95
C ILE A 523 23.01 -44.60 -13.83
N ASN A 524 22.43 -44.77 -15.01
CA ASN A 524 22.08 -43.62 -15.86
C ASN A 524 20.82 -43.81 -16.72
N SER A 525 19.96 -44.77 -16.39
CA SER A 525 18.75 -45.01 -17.18
C SER A 525 17.40 -44.76 -16.49
N VAL A 526 17.38 -44.31 -15.22
CA VAL A 526 16.12 -44.09 -14.48
C VAL A 526 15.69 -42.62 -14.43
N PHE A 527 16.53 -41.67 -14.87
CA PHE A 527 16.19 -40.23 -14.80
C PHE A 527 15.69 -39.61 -16.11
N LYS A 528 15.27 -40.40 -17.10
CA LYS A 528 14.84 -39.89 -18.42
C LYS A 528 13.37 -40.12 -18.78
N LEU A 529 12.49 -40.44 -17.82
CA LEU A 529 11.07 -40.74 -18.15
C LEU A 529 10.01 -39.92 -17.36
N GLN A 530 10.37 -38.74 -16.87
CA GLN A 530 9.38 -37.86 -16.19
C GLN A 530 9.35 -36.40 -16.69
N LEU A 531 9.80 -36.14 -17.91
CA LEU A 531 9.68 -34.81 -18.55
C LEU A 531 8.99 -34.91 -19.94
N ALA A 532 7.93 -35.70 -20.05
CA ALA A 532 7.05 -35.66 -21.19
C ALA A 532 5.66 -36.17 -20.78
N LYS A 533 4.89 -35.29 -20.12
CA LYS A 533 3.43 -35.18 -20.24
C LYS A 533 2.98 -33.85 -19.63
#